data_0e6277b6cec3faea137b164858c52f1c
#
_entry.id   0e6277b6cec3faea137b164858c52f1c
#
_cell.length_a   1.000
_cell.length_b   1.000
_cell.length_c   1.000
_cell.angle_alpha   90.00
_cell.angle_beta   90.00
_cell.angle_gamma   90.00
#
_symmetry.space_group_name_H-M   'P 1'
#
loop_
_entity.id
_entity.type
_entity.pdbx_description
1 polymer ?
#
loop_
_entity_poly.entity_id
_entity_poly.type
_entity_poly.pdbx_seq_one_letter_code
_entity_poly.pdbx_strand_id
1 'polypeptide(L)'
;AFVGWLVHDATRPPRRPYLVTPEKFELLSHRGLRVTEETWTNRDGTPARGWLLRGDEGAPAVVILHRYGADRSWFLNFGVKLNEATNFTVLWPDLRGHGLQPPVEWSSFGSRETDDALSAVEYVRSLRTPAGRPLVADSLGLYGVELGAYAALTSAAREPRARSLVLDSVPASPDDQLLAVVRANTGLDNPLVSFLARAGTRVYFLGGYNNASACAAARALGERHVLLLAGADAPHLRDSTEALSRCFEPATNVEVQTGLALTGFTLGTAPGEQGELYDRRAIDFFDRTLRATH
;
A
#
# COMPACT_ATOMS: atom_id res chain seq x y z
N ALA A 1 -16.06 12.67 -26.06
CA ALA A 1 -14.82 13.41 -25.78
C ALA A 1 -14.60 13.64 -24.26
N PHE A 2 -15.52 14.30 -23.53
CA PHE A 2 -15.36 14.64 -22.11
C PHE A 2 -15.15 13.43 -21.20
N VAL A 3 -16.01 12.40 -21.27
CA VAL A 3 -15.87 11.18 -20.44
C VAL A 3 -14.55 10.46 -20.69
N GLY A 4 -14.14 10.35 -21.96
CA GLY A 4 -12.86 9.72 -22.30
C GLY A 4 -11.66 10.50 -21.72
N TRP A 5 -11.71 11.83 -21.76
CA TRP A 5 -10.70 12.67 -21.12
C TRP A 5 -10.71 12.49 -19.59
N LEU A 6 -11.89 12.54 -18.97
CA LEU A 6 -12.05 12.42 -17.52
C LEU A 6 -11.45 11.10 -16.99
N VAL A 7 -11.77 9.98 -17.64
CA VAL A 7 -11.27 8.66 -17.27
C VAL A 7 -9.76 8.55 -17.54
N HIS A 8 -9.31 9.03 -18.68
CA HIS A 8 -7.90 9.02 -19.04
C HIS A 8 -7.05 9.81 -18.04
N ASP A 9 -7.51 10.99 -17.65
CA ASP A 9 -6.83 11.85 -16.68
C ASP A 9 -6.80 11.22 -15.29
N ALA A 10 -7.95 10.73 -14.81
CA ALA A 10 -8.04 10.10 -13.49
C ALA A 10 -7.26 8.77 -13.39
N THR A 11 -7.18 7.99 -14.47
CA THR A 11 -6.46 6.70 -14.45
C THR A 11 -4.94 6.84 -14.57
N ARG A 12 -4.42 8.02 -14.88
CA ARG A 12 -2.98 8.28 -15.00
C ARG A 12 -2.45 9.12 -13.84
N PRO A 13 -1.88 8.48 -12.82
CA PRO A 13 -1.29 9.20 -11.70
C PRO A 13 -0.20 10.18 -12.15
N PRO A 14 -0.02 11.30 -11.43
CA PRO A 14 1.00 12.27 -11.76
C PRO A 14 2.40 11.64 -11.66
N ARG A 15 3.19 11.80 -12.72
CA ARG A 15 4.58 11.32 -12.76
C ARG A 15 5.48 12.34 -12.10
N ARG A 16 6.20 11.91 -11.08
CA ARG A 16 7.15 12.74 -10.33
C ARG A 16 8.49 12.01 -10.22
N PRO A 17 9.61 12.74 -10.16
CA PRO A 17 10.88 12.14 -9.73
C PRO A 17 10.75 11.55 -8.33
N TYR A 18 11.46 10.47 -8.05
CA TYR A 18 11.55 9.92 -6.70
C TYR A 18 12.01 10.98 -5.70
N LEU A 19 11.40 11.05 -4.54
CA LEU A 19 11.78 11.97 -3.45
C LEU A 19 13.23 11.75 -3.04
N VAL A 20 13.58 10.47 -2.88
CA VAL A 20 14.93 10.02 -2.56
C VAL A 20 15.15 8.67 -3.23
N THR A 21 16.37 8.42 -3.72
CA THR A 21 16.77 7.09 -4.19
C THR A 21 17.60 6.38 -3.13
N PRO A 22 17.70 5.04 -3.18
CA PRO A 22 18.54 4.29 -2.24
C PRO A 22 19.97 4.80 -2.17
N GLU A 23 20.57 5.13 -3.31
CA GLU A 23 21.95 5.63 -3.40
C GLU A 23 22.10 6.99 -2.69
N LYS A 24 21.15 7.90 -2.88
CA LYS A 24 21.14 9.19 -2.16
C LYS A 24 20.89 9.00 -0.68
N PHE A 25 20.02 8.08 -0.30
CA PHE A 25 19.73 7.79 1.09
C PHE A 25 20.96 7.18 1.79
N GLU A 26 21.69 6.28 1.14
CA GLU A 26 22.94 5.70 1.63
C GLU A 26 24.00 6.78 1.89
N LEU A 27 24.18 7.72 0.96
CA LEU A 27 25.09 8.86 1.13
C LEU A 27 24.73 9.75 2.32
N LEU A 28 23.44 9.91 2.62
CA LEU A 28 22.97 10.75 3.73
C LEU A 28 22.99 10.02 5.08
N SER A 29 22.80 8.71 5.09
CA SER A 29 22.68 7.90 6.32
C SER A 29 24.02 7.37 6.85
N HIS A 30 25.12 7.45 6.08
CA HIS A 30 26.43 6.84 6.39
C HIS A 30 26.35 5.35 6.74
N ARG A 31 25.27 4.67 6.32
CA ARG A 31 25.02 3.26 6.58
C ARG A 31 25.07 2.50 5.26
N GLY A 32 25.84 1.45 5.18
CA GLY A 32 25.97 0.61 3.99
C GLY A 32 24.70 -0.19 3.70
N LEU A 33 23.60 0.51 3.42
CA LEU A 33 22.32 -0.11 3.08
C LEU A 33 22.39 -0.77 1.70
N ARG A 34 22.07 -2.05 1.63
CA ARG A 34 22.04 -2.80 0.37
C ARG A 34 20.60 -2.92 -0.15
N VAL A 35 20.02 -1.79 -0.54
CA VAL A 35 18.74 -1.79 -1.24
C VAL A 35 18.99 -2.17 -2.70
N THR A 36 18.31 -3.20 -3.18
CA THR A 36 18.42 -3.68 -4.57
C THR A 36 17.16 -3.32 -5.37
N GLU A 37 17.33 -3.00 -6.66
CA GLU A 37 16.23 -2.89 -7.61
C GLU A 37 15.81 -4.30 -8.00
N GLU A 38 14.53 -4.61 -7.87
CA GLU A 38 13.98 -5.92 -8.16
C GLU A 38 12.86 -5.80 -9.21
N THR A 39 12.69 -6.85 -10.01
CA THR A 39 11.63 -6.94 -11.02
C THR A 39 10.96 -8.30 -10.96
N TRP A 40 9.66 -8.35 -11.20
CA TRP A 40 8.88 -9.58 -11.30
C TRP A 40 7.72 -9.41 -12.27
N THR A 41 6.96 -10.45 -12.47
CA THR A 41 5.74 -10.43 -13.28
C THR A 41 4.52 -10.53 -12.38
N ASN A 42 3.58 -9.63 -12.56
CA ASN A 42 2.30 -9.67 -11.88
C ASN A 42 1.44 -10.83 -12.38
N ARG A 43 0.42 -11.23 -11.60
CA ARG A 43 -0.51 -12.31 -11.95
C ARG A 43 -1.20 -12.13 -13.29
N ASP A 44 -1.40 -10.89 -13.73
CA ASP A 44 -2.00 -10.53 -15.03
C ASP A 44 -0.98 -10.47 -16.18
N GLY A 45 0.27 -10.88 -15.94
CA GLY A 45 1.35 -10.90 -16.94
C GLY A 45 2.04 -9.55 -17.11
N THR A 46 1.62 -8.49 -16.43
CA THR A 46 2.28 -7.19 -16.51
C THR A 46 3.59 -7.17 -15.72
N PRO A 47 4.62 -6.43 -16.20
CA PRO A 47 5.86 -6.29 -15.44
C PRO A 47 5.66 -5.42 -14.20
N ALA A 48 6.35 -5.76 -13.13
CA ALA A 48 6.39 -5.04 -11.88
C ALA A 48 7.84 -4.83 -11.43
N ARG A 49 8.04 -3.85 -10.57
CA ARG A 49 9.35 -3.52 -10.00
C ARG A 49 9.22 -2.96 -8.59
N GLY A 50 10.28 -3.02 -7.85
CA GLY A 50 10.35 -2.50 -6.50
C GLY A 50 11.76 -2.42 -5.97
N TRP A 51 11.90 -1.86 -4.78
CA TRP A 51 13.12 -1.90 -4.00
C TRP A 51 13.02 -2.98 -2.92
N LEU A 52 14.13 -3.67 -2.68
CA LEU A 52 14.23 -4.72 -1.68
C LEU A 52 15.41 -4.44 -0.73
N LEU A 53 15.12 -4.43 0.56
CA LEU A 53 16.12 -4.46 1.61
C LEU A 53 15.99 -5.79 2.37
N ARG A 54 17.02 -6.63 2.27
CA ARG A 54 17.02 -7.95 2.89
C ARG A 54 17.24 -7.83 4.40
N GLY A 55 16.46 -8.57 5.15
CA GLY A 55 16.65 -8.80 6.58
C GLY A 55 17.41 -10.07 6.88
N ASP A 56 17.31 -10.56 8.10
CA ASP A 56 17.90 -11.82 8.51
C ASP A 56 17.20 -13.02 7.84
N GLU A 57 17.94 -14.08 7.61
CA GLU A 57 17.41 -15.33 7.06
C GLU A 57 16.35 -15.92 8.01
N GLY A 58 15.18 -16.23 7.46
CA GLY A 58 14.05 -16.76 8.22
C GLY A 58 13.29 -15.71 9.02
N ALA A 59 13.68 -14.43 8.99
CA ALA A 59 12.87 -13.36 9.58
C ALA A 59 11.63 -13.08 8.72
N PRO A 60 10.56 -12.50 9.31
CA PRO A 60 9.40 -12.04 8.55
C PRO A 60 9.75 -11.02 7.47
N ALA A 61 8.80 -10.79 6.57
CA ALA A 61 8.89 -9.69 5.61
C ALA A 61 7.69 -8.75 5.68
N VAL A 62 7.90 -7.50 5.28
CA VAL A 62 6.83 -6.50 5.15
C VAL A 62 6.85 -5.93 3.73
N VAL A 63 5.69 -5.93 3.07
CA VAL A 63 5.48 -5.24 1.79
C VAL A 63 4.82 -3.89 2.06
N ILE A 64 5.42 -2.81 1.55
CA ILE A 64 4.98 -1.43 1.77
C ILE A 64 4.37 -0.88 0.49
N LEU A 65 3.07 -0.56 0.54
CA LEU A 65 2.26 -0.11 -0.58
C LEU A 65 1.91 1.37 -0.43
N HIS A 66 2.33 2.17 -1.40
CA HIS A 66 2.15 3.63 -1.38
C HIS A 66 0.73 4.06 -1.77
N ARG A 67 0.38 5.33 -1.49
CA ARG A 67 -0.88 5.95 -1.87
C ARG A 67 -0.93 6.33 -3.36
N TYR A 68 -2.12 6.67 -3.88
CA TYR A 68 -2.27 7.23 -5.22
C TYR A 68 -1.47 8.53 -5.37
N GLY A 69 -0.81 8.68 -6.51
CA GLY A 69 0.04 9.83 -6.81
C GLY A 69 1.36 9.92 -6.05
N ALA A 70 1.68 8.91 -5.23
CA ALA A 70 2.99 8.69 -4.63
C ALA A 70 3.73 7.56 -5.36
N ASP A 71 4.88 7.17 -4.86
CA ASP A 71 5.70 6.06 -5.35
C ASP A 71 6.47 5.42 -4.20
N ARG A 72 7.23 4.38 -4.48
CA ARG A 72 8.01 3.63 -3.49
C ARG A 72 8.99 4.48 -2.66
N SER A 73 9.45 5.63 -3.18
CA SER A 73 10.39 6.50 -2.47
C SER A 73 9.80 7.20 -1.25
N TRP A 74 8.46 7.34 -1.21
CA TRP A 74 7.76 8.00 -0.11
C TRP A 74 7.98 7.32 1.24
N PHE A 75 8.15 6.00 1.24
CA PHE A 75 8.27 5.19 2.45
C PHE A 75 9.65 4.54 2.60
N LEU A 76 10.67 4.99 1.83
CA LEU A 76 12.02 4.44 1.92
C LEU A 76 12.58 4.57 3.34
N ASN A 77 12.49 5.77 3.93
CA ASN A 77 12.95 6.04 5.29
C ASN A 77 12.23 5.16 6.33
N PHE A 78 10.91 5.07 6.25
CA PHE A 78 10.11 4.21 7.15
C PHE A 78 10.56 2.75 7.07
N GLY A 79 10.66 2.21 5.87
CA GLY A 79 11.02 0.80 5.73
C GLY A 79 12.47 0.49 6.08
N VAL A 80 13.40 1.46 5.91
CA VAL A 80 14.75 1.32 6.43
C VAL A 80 14.75 1.25 7.95
N LYS A 81 14.02 2.13 8.64
CA LYS A 81 13.85 2.08 10.10
C LYS A 81 13.22 0.76 10.56
N LEU A 82 12.22 0.27 9.83
CA LEU A 82 11.59 -1.02 10.10
C LEU A 82 12.61 -2.16 10.00
N ASN A 83 13.39 -2.23 8.92
CA ASN A 83 14.42 -3.24 8.76
C ASN A 83 15.50 -3.15 9.87
N GLU A 84 15.97 -1.95 10.19
CA GLU A 84 16.99 -1.74 11.23
C GLU A 84 16.50 -2.12 12.64
N ALA A 85 15.23 -1.86 12.94
CA ALA A 85 14.65 -2.18 14.26
C ALA A 85 14.31 -3.66 14.43
N THR A 86 13.94 -4.34 13.32
CA THR A 86 13.35 -5.68 13.39
C THR A 86 14.16 -6.76 12.69
N ASN A 87 15.10 -6.40 11.83
CA ASN A 87 15.78 -7.28 10.87
C ASN A 87 14.81 -7.97 9.88
N PHE A 88 13.62 -7.43 9.65
CA PHE A 88 12.68 -7.94 8.67
C PHE A 88 13.12 -7.56 7.25
N THR A 89 12.83 -8.42 6.28
CA THR A 89 12.95 -8.08 4.86
C THR A 89 11.86 -7.10 4.48
N VAL A 90 12.21 -6.04 3.74
CA VAL A 90 11.24 -5.02 3.30
C VAL A 90 11.23 -4.90 1.79
N LEU A 91 10.04 -4.93 1.19
CA LEU A 91 9.82 -4.71 -0.24
C LEU A 91 8.94 -3.48 -0.45
N TRP A 92 9.37 -2.56 -1.31
CA TRP A 92 8.61 -1.39 -1.75
C TRP A 92 8.31 -1.50 -3.25
N PRO A 93 7.18 -2.04 -3.68
CA PRO A 93 6.78 -2.00 -5.09
C PRO A 93 6.33 -0.61 -5.51
N ASP A 94 6.55 -0.25 -6.79
CA ASP A 94 5.71 0.74 -7.45
C ASP A 94 4.41 0.04 -7.88
N LEU A 95 3.26 0.52 -7.39
CA LEU A 95 1.96 0.06 -7.87
C LEU A 95 1.76 0.52 -9.32
N ARG A 96 0.96 -0.22 -10.10
CA ARG A 96 0.68 0.13 -11.50
C ARG A 96 0.31 1.60 -11.69
N GLY A 97 0.77 2.20 -12.77
CA GLY A 97 0.58 3.61 -13.08
C GLY A 97 1.53 4.57 -12.35
N HIS A 98 2.27 4.10 -11.34
CA HIS A 98 3.07 4.95 -10.45
C HIS A 98 4.58 4.76 -10.64
N GLY A 99 5.33 5.70 -10.06
CA GLY A 99 6.79 5.74 -10.14
C GLY A 99 7.31 6.35 -11.45
N LEU A 100 8.64 6.39 -11.57
CA LEU A 100 9.32 6.94 -12.74
C LEU A 100 9.26 5.94 -13.90
N GLN A 101 8.66 6.33 -15.03
CA GLN A 101 8.50 5.47 -16.21
C GLN A 101 7.83 4.11 -15.87
N PRO A 102 6.57 4.11 -15.36
CA PRO A 102 5.90 2.89 -14.97
C PRO A 102 5.69 1.96 -16.18
N PRO A 103 5.96 0.64 -16.03
CA PRO A 103 5.74 -0.30 -17.13
C PRO A 103 4.25 -0.47 -17.51
N VAL A 104 3.35 -0.19 -16.59
CA VAL A 104 1.90 -0.03 -16.80
C VAL A 104 1.55 1.41 -16.49
N GLU A 105 0.93 2.12 -17.44
CA GLU A 105 0.74 3.57 -17.33
C GLU A 105 -0.53 4.02 -16.60
N TRP A 106 -1.37 3.09 -16.15
CA TRP A 106 -2.67 3.39 -15.57
C TRP A 106 -2.86 2.70 -14.21
N SER A 107 -3.64 3.36 -13.36
CA SER A 107 -4.15 2.84 -12.09
C SER A 107 -5.63 2.48 -12.23
N SER A 108 -6.07 1.48 -11.52
CA SER A 108 -7.48 1.05 -11.41
C SER A 108 -8.07 1.30 -10.03
N PHE A 109 -7.47 2.21 -9.27
CA PHE A 109 -7.96 2.69 -7.97
C PHE A 109 -8.11 1.61 -6.90
N GLY A 110 -7.28 0.57 -6.97
CA GLY A 110 -7.28 -0.57 -6.04
C GLY A 110 -7.82 -1.87 -6.64
N SER A 111 -8.53 -1.81 -7.76
CA SER A 111 -9.11 -3.00 -8.39
C SER A 111 -8.04 -4.03 -8.79
N ARG A 112 -7.07 -3.64 -9.61
CA ARG A 112 -5.96 -4.51 -10.03
C ARG A 112 -4.71 -4.35 -9.18
N GLU A 113 -4.57 -3.28 -8.43
CA GLU A 113 -3.50 -3.10 -7.44
C GLU A 113 -3.56 -4.15 -6.33
N THR A 114 -4.74 -4.74 -6.08
CA THR A 114 -4.88 -5.96 -5.27
C THR A 114 -4.05 -7.11 -5.81
N ASP A 115 -4.05 -7.34 -7.12
CA ASP A 115 -3.25 -8.39 -7.75
C ASP A 115 -1.76 -8.01 -7.79
N ASP A 116 -1.40 -6.72 -7.91
CA ASP A 116 -0.02 -6.24 -7.76
C ASP A 116 0.51 -6.54 -6.36
N ALA A 117 -0.29 -6.27 -5.30
CA ALA A 117 0.08 -6.57 -3.93
C ALA A 117 0.26 -8.07 -3.68
N LEU A 118 -0.64 -8.90 -4.23
CA LEU A 118 -0.50 -10.37 -4.17
C LEU A 118 0.78 -10.85 -4.87
N SER A 119 1.09 -10.30 -6.04
CA SER A 119 2.29 -10.64 -6.79
C SER A 119 3.58 -10.22 -6.06
N ALA A 120 3.55 -9.06 -5.39
CA ALA A 120 4.65 -8.62 -4.53
C ALA A 120 4.87 -9.56 -3.33
N VAL A 121 3.79 -10.04 -2.71
CA VAL A 121 3.87 -11.07 -1.65
C VAL A 121 4.45 -12.38 -2.19
N GLU A 122 3.98 -12.84 -3.33
CA GLU A 122 4.52 -14.05 -3.98
C GLU A 122 5.99 -13.90 -4.31
N TYR A 123 6.39 -12.74 -4.83
CA TYR A 123 7.79 -12.43 -5.12
C TYR A 123 8.66 -12.52 -3.87
N VAL A 124 8.32 -11.82 -2.77
CA VAL A 124 9.06 -11.87 -1.51
C VAL A 124 9.20 -13.31 -1.00
N ARG A 125 8.15 -14.11 -1.06
CA ARG A 125 8.15 -15.51 -0.63
C ARG A 125 8.97 -16.42 -1.55
N SER A 126 9.19 -16.02 -2.78
CA SER A 126 10.04 -16.77 -3.72
C SER A 126 11.55 -16.58 -3.44
N LEU A 127 11.93 -15.56 -2.65
CA LEU A 127 13.33 -15.25 -2.37
C LEU A 127 14.03 -16.40 -1.65
N ARG A 128 15.27 -16.66 -2.07
CA ARG A 128 16.11 -17.71 -1.51
C ARG A 128 17.45 -17.16 -1.06
N THR A 129 18.01 -17.80 -0.04
CA THR A 129 19.40 -17.58 0.36
C THR A 129 20.36 -18.22 -0.64
N PRO A 130 21.66 -17.92 -0.61
CA PRO A 130 22.66 -18.60 -1.43
C PRO A 130 22.67 -20.13 -1.22
N ALA A 131 22.22 -20.62 -0.06
CA ALA A 131 22.09 -22.03 0.24
C ALA A 131 20.76 -22.65 -0.26
N GLY A 132 19.92 -21.89 -1.00
CA GLY A 132 18.64 -22.37 -1.56
C GLY A 132 17.48 -22.42 -0.57
N ARG A 133 17.66 -22.02 0.70
CA ARG A 133 16.60 -21.99 1.72
C ARG A 133 15.71 -20.77 1.52
N PRO A 134 14.44 -20.78 1.98
CA PRO A 134 13.61 -19.59 2.01
C PRO A 134 14.32 -18.44 2.75
N LEU A 135 14.33 -17.25 2.15
CA LEU A 135 14.92 -16.06 2.81
C LEU A 135 14.02 -15.55 3.94
N VAL A 136 12.70 -15.58 3.72
CA VAL A 136 11.71 -14.99 4.63
C VAL A 136 10.87 -16.07 5.31
N ALA A 137 10.36 -15.75 6.49
CA ALA A 137 9.38 -16.57 7.21
C ALA A 137 8.07 -16.74 6.41
N ASP A 138 7.25 -17.68 6.81
CA ASP A 138 5.93 -17.89 6.18
C ASP A 138 4.94 -16.76 6.51
N SER A 139 5.06 -16.13 7.69
CA SER A 139 4.25 -14.98 8.10
C SER A 139 4.77 -13.67 7.52
N LEU A 140 3.86 -12.86 6.97
CA LEU A 140 4.17 -11.59 6.32
C LEU A 140 3.34 -10.44 6.90
N GLY A 141 3.90 -9.24 6.83
CA GLY A 141 3.21 -7.98 7.08
C GLY A 141 2.89 -7.23 5.79
N LEU A 142 1.78 -6.51 5.79
CA LEU A 142 1.43 -5.55 4.76
C LEU A 142 1.22 -4.18 5.40
N TYR A 143 1.94 -3.19 4.89
CA TYR A 143 1.71 -1.78 5.20
C TYR A 143 1.12 -1.11 3.97
N GLY A 144 0.11 -0.28 4.15
CA GLY A 144 -0.45 0.48 3.04
C GLY A 144 -1.07 1.80 3.47
N VAL A 145 -1.03 2.78 2.56
CA VAL A 145 -1.66 4.08 2.71
C VAL A 145 -2.62 4.31 1.56
N GLU A 146 -3.85 4.70 1.85
CA GLU A 146 -4.91 5.01 0.89
C GLU A 146 -5.10 3.89 -0.15
N LEU A 147 -4.73 4.10 -1.43
CA LEU A 147 -4.72 3.07 -2.48
C LEU A 147 -3.98 1.81 -2.04
N GLY A 148 -2.79 1.99 -1.44
CA GLY A 148 -1.99 0.90 -0.92
C GLY A 148 -2.65 0.19 0.26
N ALA A 149 -3.38 0.91 1.11
CA ALA A 149 -4.11 0.32 2.23
C ALA A 149 -5.29 -0.54 1.76
N TYR A 150 -6.02 -0.06 0.75
CA TYR A 150 -7.08 -0.85 0.12
C TYR A 150 -6.51 -2.12 -0.54
N ALA A 151 -5.41 -1.98 -1.30
CA ALA A 151 -4.74 -3.11 -1.95
C ALA A 151 -4.18 -4.12 -0.91
N ALA A 152 -3.60 -3.64 0.19
CA ALA A 152 -3.13 -4.48 1.30
C ALA A 152 -4.28 -5.27 1.94
N LEU A 153 -5.38 -4.62 2.28
CA LEU A 153 -6.56 -5.24 2.89
C LEU A 153 -7.17 -6.32 1.98
N THR A 154 -7.40 -5.98 0.72
CA THR A 154 -8.05 -6.88 -0.24
C THR A 154 -7.15 -8.04 -0.68
N SER A 155 -5.83 -7.83 -0.73
CA SER A 155 -4.87 -8.91 -0.95
C SER A 155 -4.77 -9.84 0.25
N ALA A 156 -4.73 -9.31 1.48
CA ALA A 156 -4.69 -10.11 2.70
C ALA A 156 -5.93 -11.00 2.88
N ALA A 157 -7.10 -10.55 2.43
CA ALA A 157 -8.31 -11.38 2.41
C ALA A 157 -8.18 -12.63 1.50
N ARG A 158 -7.22 -12.63 0.57
CA ARG A 158 -6.93 -13.71 -0.40
C ARG A 158 -5.61 -14.45 -0.10
N GLU A 159 -4.76 -13.91 0.79
CA GLU A 159 -3.46 -14.46 1.15
C GLU A 159 -3.39 -14.75 2.67
N PRO A 160 -3.57 -16.01 3.07
CA PRO A 160 -3.63 -16.37 4.49
C PRO A 160 -2.32 -16.14 5.26
N ARG A 161 -1.20 -15.94 4.60
CA ARG A 161 0.10 -15.68 5.22
C ARG A 161 0.35 -14.21 5.52
N ALA A 162 -0.48 -13.30 4.97
CA ALA A 162 -0.51 -11.90 5.39
C ALA A 162 -1.15 -11.81 6.78
N ARG A 163 -0.35 -11.92 7.84
CA ARG A 163 -0.81 -12.07 9.24
C ARG A 163 -0.99 -10.75 9.96
N SER A 164 -0.23 -9.73 9.57
CA SER A 164 -0.24 -8.42 10.23
C SER A 164 -0.39 -7.31 9.20
N LEU A 165 -1.35 -6.43 9.42
CA LEU A 165 -1.66 -5.33 8.51
C LEU A 165 -1.59 -3.99 9.25
N VAL A 166 -0.90 -3.02 8.67
CA VAL A 166 -1.00 -1.61 9.05
C VAL A 166 -1.67 -0.88 7.89
N LEU A 167 -2.88 -0.40 8.11
CA LEU A 167 -3.74 0.17 7.09
C LEU A 167 -4.07 1.62 7.46
N ASP A 168 -3.57 2.53 6.68
CA ASP A 168 -3.70 3.97 6.92
C ASP A 168 -4.62 4.61 5.89
N SER A 169 -5.62 5.35 6.36
CA SER A 169 -6.48 6.18 5.52
C SER A 169 -7.18 5.37 4.41
N VAL A 170 -7.90 4.31 4.78
CA VAL A 170 -8.47 3.32 3.87
C VAL A 170 -9.69 3.85 3.12
N PRO A 171 -9.71 3.91 1.77
CA PRO A 171 -10.91 4.21 1.02
C PRO A 171 -11.92 3.06 1.09
N ALA A 172 -13.21 3.37 1.06
CA ALA A 172 -14.26 2.35 1.19
C ALA A 172 -14.36 1.44 -0.05
N SER A 173 -14.00 1.94 -1.23
CA SER A 173 -14.02 1.20 -2.48
C SER A 173 -13.16 1.87 -3.57
N PRO A 174 -12.84 1.17 -4.68
CA PRO A 174 -12.22 1.77 -5.86
C PRO A 174 -13.02 2.94 -6.47
N ASP A 175 -14.36 2.89 -6.43
CA ASP A 175 -15.18 4.01 -6.90
C ASP A 175 -15.00 5.26 -6.03
N ASP A 176 -14.85 5.11 -4.71
CA ASP A 176 -14.61 6.25 -3.82
C ASP A 176 -13.24 6.88 -4.09
N GLN A 177 -12.23 6.04 -4.32
CA GLN A 177 -10.89 6.49 -4.73
C GLN A 177 -10.94 7.21 -6.08
N LEU A 178 -11.61 6.64 -7.09
CA LEU A 178 -11.82 7.28 -8.40
C LEU A 178 -12.45 8.67 -8.24
N LEU A 179 -13.52 8.77 -7.47
CA LEU A 179 -14.23 10.04 -7.30
C LEU A 179 -13.39 11.08 -6.55
N ALA A 180 -12.59 10.65 -5.57
CA ALA A 180 -11.65 11.54 -4.89
C ALA A 180 -10.61 12.12 -5.87
N VAL A 181 -10.06 11.27 -6.76
CA VAL A 181 -9.13 11.70 -7.81
C VAL A 181 -9.78 12.64 -8.81
N VAL A 182 -10.98 12.30 -9.30
CA VAL A 182 -11.74 13.15 -10.23
C VAL A 182 -12.01 14.53 -9.62
N ARG A 183 -12.45 14.57 -8.35
CA ARG A 183 -12.67 15.83 -7.63
C ARG A 183 -11.39 16.64 -7.49
N ALA A 184 -10.29 15.99 -7.12
CA ALA A 184 -8.99 16.65 -6.96
C ALA A 184 -8.46 17.24 -8.28
N ASN A 185 -8.64 16.54 -9.40
CA ASN A 185 -8.13 16.95 -10.71
C ASN A 185 -9.00 18.02 -11.40
N THR A 186 -10.34 17.95 -11.21
CA THR A 186 -11.28 18.77 -11.96
C THR A 186 -11.97 19.87 -11.13
N GLY A 187 -11.97 19.74 -9.81
CA GLY A 187 -12.78 20.56 -8.90
C GLY A 187 -14.30 20.29 -8.97
N LEU A 188 -14.72 19.31 -9.77
CA LEU A 188 -16.13 18.98 -9.97
C LEU A 188 -16.59 17.92 -8.98
N ASP A 189 -17.67 18.24 -8.26
CA ASP A 189 -18.31 17.34 -7.30
C ASP A 189 -19.83 17.40 -7.47
N ASN A 190 -20.33 16.68 -8.49
CA ASN A 190 -21.77 16.59 -8.75
C ASN A 190 -22.17 15.19 -9.22
N PRO A 191 -23.45 14.79 -9.05
CA PRO A 191 -23.90 13.44 -9.37
C PRO A 191 -23.69 13.01 -10.84
N LEU A 192 -23.81 13.95 -11.78
CA LEU A 192 -23.61 13.64 -13.21
C LEU A 192 -22.17 13.29 -13.51
N VAL A 193 -21.20 14.08 -13.03
CA VAL A 193 -19.76 13.80 -13.19
C VAL A 193 -19.41 12.48 -12.52
N SER A 194 -19.91 12.23 -11.31
CA SER A 194 -19.71 10.97 -10.59
C SER A 194 -20.23 9.76 -11.36
N PHE A 195 -21.43 9.87 -11.93
CA PHE A 195 -22.01 8.82 -12.78
C PHE A 195 -21.18 8.58 -14.04
N LEU A 196 -20.79 9.64 -14.74
CA LEU A 196 -19.97 9.56 -15.97
C LEU A 196 -18.58 8.98 -15.71
N ALA A 197 -17.94 9.36 -14.60
CA ALA A 197 -16.65 8.81 -14.20
C ALA A 197 -16.72 7.30 -13.94
N ARG A 198 -17.70 6.85 -13.14
CA ARG A 198 -17.91 5.42 -12.85
C ARG A 198 -18.25 4.62 -14.10
N ALA A 199 -19.21 5.09 -14.91
CA ALA A 199 -19.59 4.42 -16.14
C ALA A 199 -18.44 4.35 -17.14
N GLY A 200 -17.76 5.47 -17.35
CA GLY A 200 -16.61 5.56 -18.24
C GLY A 200 -15.45 4.64 -17.81
N THR A 201 -15.14 4.57 -16.50
CA THR A 201 -14.10 3.68 -15.97
C THR A 201 -14.45 2.21 -16.20
N ARG A 202 -15.71 1.80 -16.00
CA ARG A 202 -16.15 0.43 -16.29
C ARG A 202 -16.00 0.07 -17.77
N VAL A 203 -16.32 1.01 -18.66
CA VAL A 203 -16.12 0.83 -20.11
C VAL A 203 -14.63 0.81 -20.45
N TYR A 204 -13.83 1.69 -19.86
CA TYR A 204 -12.39 1.77 -20.10
C TYR A 204 -11.68 0.45 -19.76
N PHE A 205 -12.02 -0.17 -18.66
CA PHE A 205 -11.44 -1.44 -18.23
C PHE A 205 -12.16 -2.70 -18.77
N LEU A 206 -13.15 -2.55 -19.66
CA LEU A 206 -13.84 -3.66 -20.34
C LEU A 206 -14.26 -4.80 -19.40
N GLY A 207 -14.87 -4.47 -18.26
CA GLY A 207 -15.31 -5.45 -17.27
C GLY A 207 -14.21 -5.95 -16.31
N GLY A 208 -12.94 -5.55 -16.53
CA GLY A 208 -11.83 -5.86 -15.62
C GLY A 208 -11.74 -4.94 -14.38
N TYR A 209 -12.74 -4.09 -14.14
CA TYR A 209 -12.81 -3.20 -13.00
C TYR A 209 -13.72 -3.79 -11.91
N ASN A 210 -13.12 -4.14 -10.78
CA ASN A 210 -13.82 -4.66 -9.62
C ASN A 210 -13.97 -3.56 -8.56
N ASN A 211 -15.20 -3.25 -8.18
CA ASN A 211 -15.53 -2.26 -7.14
C ASN A 211 -15.95 -2.95 -5.82
N ALA A 212 -15.15 -3.92 -5.35
CA ALA A 212 -15.40 -4.57 -4.07
C ALA A 212 -15.28 -3.56 -2.91
N SER A 213 -16.08 -3.73 -1.87
CA SER A 213 -15.96 -2.87 -0.70
C SER A 213 -14.83 -3.32 0.23
N ALA A 214 -14.13 -2.36 0.84
CA ALA A 214 -13.16 -2.65 1.88
C ALA A 214 -13.77 -3.44 3.05
N CYS A 215 -15.02 -3.15 3.38
CA CYS A 215 -15.77 -3.87 4.42
C CYS A 215 -15.95 -5.37 4.10
N ALA A 216 -16.19 -5.73 2.84
CA ALA A 216 -16.27 -7.13 2.43
C ALA A 216 -14.92 -7.86 2.61
N ALA A 217 -13.82 -7.20 2.29
CA ALA A 217 -12.47 -7.74 2.51
C ALA A 217 -12.16 -7.88 4.02
N ALA A 218 -12.54 -6.89 4.83
CA ALA A 218 -12.34 -6.93 6.28
C ALA A 218 -13.05 -8.13 6.94
N ARG A 219 -14.28 -8.43 6.54
CA ARG A 219 -15.02 -9.62 7.01
C ARG A 219 -14.34 -10.95 6.64
N ALA A 220 -13.60 -10.97 5.56
CA ALA A 220 -12.95 -12.18 5.07
C ALA A 220 -11.55 -12.42 5.68
N LEU A 221 -11.03 -11.50 6.52
CA LEU A 221 -9.66 -11.62 7.05
C LEU A 221 -9.46 -12.79 8.02
N GLY A 222 -10.47 -13.11 8.87
CA GLY A 222 -10.31 -14.13 9.91
C GLY A 222 -9.25 -13.74 10.95
N GLU A 223 -8.47 -14.70 11.43
CA GLU A 223 -7.46 -14.52 12.49
C GLU A 223 -6.23 -13.73 11.98
N ARG A 224 -6.33 -12.41 11.99
CA ARG A 224 -5.27 -11.46 11.59
C ARG A 224 -5.10 -10.39 12.67
N HIS A 225 -3.94 -9.73 12.64
CA HIS A 225 -3.68 -8.52 13.42
C HIS A 225 -3.76 -7.31 12.49
N VAL A 226 -4.58 -6.34 12.83
CA VAL A 226 -4.81 -5.13 12.03
C VAL A 226 -4.63 -3.89 12.89
N LEU A 227 -3.77 -2.97 12.45
CA LEU A 227 -3.70 -1.61 12.97
C LEU A 227 -4.33 -0.67 11.94
N LEU A 228 -5.44 -0.05 12.30
CA LEU A 228 -6.08 0.99 11.50
C LEU A 228 -5.60 2.37 11.95
N LEU A 229 -5.09 3.14 11.01
CA LEU A 229 -4.63 4.51 11.23
C LEU A 229 -5.45 5.47 10.36
N ALA A 230 -5.82 6.62 10.91
CA ALA A 230 -6.40 7.73 10.16
C ALA A 230 -6.19 9.04 10.91
N GLY A 231 -6.27 10.17 10.22
CA GLY A 231 -5.95 11.45 10.81
C GLY A 231 -6.71 12.63 10.22
N ALA A 232 -6.41 13.80 10.78
CA ALA A 232 -7.01 15.06 10.37
C ALA A 232 -6.52 15.54 9.00
N ASP A 233 -5.39 15.03 8.52
CA ASP A 233 -4.79 15.36 7.23
C ASP A 233 -5.53 14.73 6.03
N ALA A 234 -6.39 13.72 6.27
CA ALA A 234 -7.23 13.09 5.26
C ALA A 234 -8.65 12.80 5.82
N PRO A 235 -9.47 13.85 6.12
CA PRO A 235 -10.71 13.70 6.89
C PRO A 235 -11.73 12.78 6.21
N HIS A 236 -11.85 12.81 4.89
CA HIS A 236 -12.76 11.94 4.15
C HIS A 236 -12.36 10.44 4.22
N LEU A 237 -11.07 10.14 4.34
CA LEU A 237 -10.55 8.78 4.54
C LEU A 237 -10.62 8.36 6.01
N ARG A 238 -10.58 9.31 6.94
CA ARG A 238 -10.81 9.05 8.36
C ARG A 238 -12.19 8.44 8.59
N ASP A 239 -13.23 9.05 8.04
CA ASP A 239 -14.61 8.56 8.19
C ASP A 239 -14.78 7.15 7.61
N SER A 240 -14.19 6.88 6.43
CA SER A 240 -14.22 5.55 5.82
C SER A 240 -13.44 4.51 6.64
N THR A 241 -12.30 4.88 7.21
CA THR A 241 -11.48 4.00 8.07
C THR A 241 -12.19 3.70 9.40
N GLU A 242 -12.86 4.69 10.00
CA GLU A 242 -13.69 4.49 11.19
C GLU A 242 -14.89 3.58 10.89
N ALA A 243 -15.54 3.73 9.73
CA ALA A 243 -16.60 2.82 9.32
C ALA A 243 -16.07 1.40 9.09
N LEU A 244 -14.88 1.25 8.50
CA LEU A 244 -14.23 -0.03 8.26
C LEU A 244 -13.95 -0.79 9.56
N SER A 245 -13.60 -0.09 10.66
CA SER A 245 -13.29 -0.74 11.95
C SER A 245 -14.43 -1.63 12.47
N ARG A 246 -15.67 -1.34 12.07
CA ARG A 246 -16.87 -2.08 12.46
C ARG A 246 -17.17 -3.29 11.58
N CYS A 247 -16.38 -3.49 10.52
CA CYS A 247 -16.60 -4.57 9.54
C CYS A 247 -15.83 -5.86 9.86
N PHE A 248 -14.84 -5.78 10.74
CA PHE A 248 -14.03 -6.95 11.08
C PHE A 248 -14.80 -7.94 11.93
N GLU A 249 -14.58 -9.21 11.69
CA GLU A 249 -15.14 -10.29 12.50
C GLU A 249 -14.41 -10.39 13.87
N PRO A 250 -15.04 -10.93 14.90
CA PRO A 250 -14.44 -11.05 16.24
C PRO A 250 -13.12 -11.82 16.30
N ALA A 251 -12.84 -12.67 15.32
CA ALA A 251 -11.58 -13.41 15.23
C ALA A 251 -10.39 -12.52 14.82
N THR A 252 -10.65 -11.34 14.24
CA THR A 252 -9.61 -10.39 13.83
C THR A 252 -9.25 -9.49 15.00
N ASN A 253 -7.97 -9.42 15.36
CA ASN A 253 -7.49 -8.49 16.38
C ASN A 253 -7.24 -7.11 15.76
N VAL A 254 -8.08 -6.14 16.09
CA VAL A 254 -8.06 -4.80 15.48
C VAL A 254 -7.71 -3.74 16.52
N GLU A 255 -6.63 -3.01 16.25
CA GLU A 255 -6.25 -1.78 16.98
C GLU A 255 -6.63 -0.58 16.10
N VAL A 256 -7.31 0.44 16.68
CA VAL A 256 -7.82 1.59 15.93
C VAL A 256 -7.26 2.88 16.49
N GLN A 257 -6.69 3.72 15.62
CA GLN A 257 -6.13 5.03 15.96
C GLN A 257 -6.48 6.04 14.87
N THR A 258 -7.63 6.69 15.01
CA THR A 258 -8.19 7.62 14.00
C THR A 258 -8.11 9.08 14.42
N GLY A 259 -7.51 9.38 15.56
CA GLY A 259 -7.32 10.74 16.09
C GLY A 259 -5.95 11.36 15.82
N LEU A 260 -5.22 10.89 14.78
CA LEU A 260 -3.89 11.40 14.46
C LEU A 260 -3.97 12.79 13.83
N ALA A 261 -2.98 13.66 14.13
CA ALA A 261 -2.85 14.94 13.46
C ALA A 261 -2.36 14.75 12.02
N LEU A 262 -1.35 13.91 11.84
CA LEU A 262 -0.78 13.53 10.55
C LEU A 262 -0.67 12.00 10.45
N THR A 263 -0.82 11.49 9.24
CA THR A 263 -0.73 10.06 8.89
C THR A 263 0.28 9.83 7.78
N GLY A 264 0.46 8.58 7.38
CA GLY A 264 1.28 8.21 6.21
C GLY A 264 0.82 8.89 4.92
N PHE A 265 -0.42 9.41 4.88
CA PHE A 265 -0.93 10.19 3.76
C PHE A 265 -0.08 11.45 3.50
N THR A 266 0.41 12.10 4.56
CA THR A 266 1.22 13.33 4.50
C THR A 266 2.67 13.10 4.92
N LEU A 267 2.94 12.21 5.89
CA LEU A 267 4.25 12.02 6.53
C LEU A 267 5.35 11.51 5.61
N GLY A 268 5.03 10.94 4.45
CA GLY A 268 6.03 10.59 3.43
C GLY A 268 6.94 11.76 3.03
N THR A 269 6.50 13.00 3.32
CA THR A 269 7.21 14.25 3.00
C THR A 269 7.48 15.15 4.21
N ALA A 270 7.00 14.80 5.42
CA ALA A 270 7.11 15.64 6.61
C ALA A 270 8.17 15.09 7.58
N PRO A 271 9.32 15.74 7.75
CA PRO A 271 10.26 15.42 8.80
C PRO A 271 9.76 15.90 10.17
N GLY A 272 10.13 15.21 11.26
CA GLY A 272 9.94 15.68 12.60
C GLY A 272 9.40 14.64 13.59
N GLU A 273 9.17 15.07 14.82
CA GLU A 273 8.79 14.23 15.96
C GLU A 273 7.51 13.41 15.70
N GLN A 274 6.52 13.99 15.01
CA GLN A 274 5.27 13.31 14.70
C GLN A 274 5.51 12.13 13.72
N GLY A 275 6.42 12.29 12.75
CA GLY A 275 6.82 11.20 11.86
C GLY A 275 7.51 10.07 12.61
N GLU A 276 8.39 10.39 13.58
CA GLU A 276 9.05 9.39 14.40
C GLU A 276 8.07 8.59 15.28
N LEU A 277 7.09 9.25 15.85
CA LEU A 277 6.04 8.61 16.66
C LEU A 277 5.15 7.71 15.80
N TYR A 278 4.81 8.14 14.60
CA TYR A 278 4.05 7.36 13.63
C TYR A 278 4.82 6.10 13.20
N ASP A 279 6.08 6.27 12.76
CA ASP A 279 6.95 5.17 12.32
C ASP A 279 7.11 4.14 13.44
N ARG A 280 7.43 4.59 14.66
CA ARG A 280 7.59 3.70 15.83
C ARG A 280 6.35 2.88 16.08
N ARG A 281 5.16 3.48 16.02
CA ARG A 281 3.90 2.77 16.23
C ARG A 281 3.69 1.63 15.25
N ALA A 282 3.94 1.86 13.98
CA ALA A 282 3.81 0.85 12.94
C ALA A 282 4.90 -0.24 13.07
N ILE A 283 6.13 0.15 13.40
CA ILE A 283 7.26 -0.77 13.63
C ILE A 283 6.98 -1.68 14.83
N ASP A 284 6.61 -1.11 15.97
CA ASP A 284 6.30 -1.87 17.20
C ASP A 284 5.13 -2.84 16.99
N PHE A 285 4.14 -2.43 16.19
CA PHE A 285 3.03 -3.30 15.83
C PHE A 285 3.50 -4.51 15.02
N PHE A 286 4.28 -4.32 13.97
CA PHE A 286 4.81 -5.43 13.16
C PHE A 286 5.75 -6.32 13.96
N ASP A 287 6.66 -5.74 14.76
CA ASP A 287 7.60 -6.52 15.56
C ASP A 287 6.86 -7.44 16.53
N ARG A 288 5.87 -6.91 17.25
CA ARG A 288 5.07 -7.67 18.21
C ARG A 288 4.24 -8.76 17.53
N THR A 289 3.56 -8.45 16.44
CA THR A 289 2.54 -9.35 15.85
C THR A 289 3.12 -10.38 14.89
N LEU A 290 4.25 -10.09 14.22
CA LEU A 290 4.90 -11.04 13.33
C LEU A 290 5.84 -12.01 14.08
N ARG A 291 6.47 -11.59 15.19
CA ARG A 291 7.29 -12.50 16.00
C ARG A 291 6.44 -13.44 16.87
N ALA A 292 5.26 -13.04 17.30
CA ALA A 292 4.39 -13.88 18.12
C ALA A 292 3.80 -15.09 17.36
N THR A 293 3.95 -15.14 16.04
CA THR A 293 3.46 -16.24 15.18
C THR A 293 4.49 -17.33 14.92
N HIS A 294 5.64 -17.31 15.61
CA HIS A 294 6.71 -18.31 15.53
C HIS A 294 6.74 -19.25 16.73
#